data_c67ee330222b8f0a3e6d3a112a042eca
#
_entry.id   c67ee330222b8f0a3e6d3a112a042eca
#
_cell.length_a   1.000
_cell.length_b   1.000
_cell.length_c   1.000
_cell.angle_alpha   90.00
_cell.angle_beta   90.00
_cell.angle_gamma   90.00
#
_symmetry.space_group_name_H-M   'P 1'
#
loop_
_entity.id
_entity.type
_entity.pdbx_description
1 polymer ?
#
loop_
_entity_poly.entity_id
_entity_poly.type
_entity_poly.pdbx_seq_one_letter_code
_entity_poly.pdbx_strand_id
1 'polypeptide(L)'
;MSADYDLLIVGAGPAGLAAALAAAPSGARIALVDDNPAAGGQIWRDGPRANLPPRAHQMRQRLAGQANVEHFPATRVVACGPGRRLLLEDPQRGWQVGYRRLVLCTGARELLLPFPGWTLPGVTGAGGLQALAKGGLPLAGQRLVVAGSGPLLLASAASAS
;
A
#
# COMPACT_ATOMS: atom_id res chain seq x y z
N MET A 1 18.32 17.48 -7.91
CA MET A 1 18.39 18.11 -6.57
C MET A 1 17.68 17.20 -5.60
N SER A 2 18.28 16.83 -4.46
CA SER A 2 17.62 16.05 -3.45
C SER A 2 16.67 16.95 -2.66
N ALA A 3 15.39 16.60 -2.58
CA ALA A 3 14.47 17.26 -1.67
C ALA A 3 14.67 16.73 -0.26
N ASP A 4 14.73 17.62 0.72
CA ASP A 4 14.84 17.23 2.13
C ASP A 4 13.50 17.44 2.82
N TYR A 5 13.07 16.42 3.58
CA TYR A 5 11.82 16.40 4.33
C TYR A 5 12.10 16.22 5.83
N ASP A 6 11.26 16.82 6.66
CA ASP A 6 11.31 16.59 8.09
C ASP A 6 10.82 15.19 8.46
N LEU A 7 9.83 14.70 7.70
CA LEU A 7 9.27 13.36 7.87
C LEU A 7 9.09 12.69 6.50
N LEU A 8 9.60 11.48 6.38
CA LEU A 8 9.35 10.60 5.24
C LEU A 8 8.53 9.40 5.73
N ILE A 9 7.40 9.15 5.08
CA ILE A 9 6.51 8.04 5.38
C ILE A 9 6.51 7.11 4.17
N VAL A 10 6.82 5.84 4.39
CA VAL A 10 6.81 4.82 3.34
C VAL A 10 5.58 3.93 3.52
N GLY A 11 4.72 3.93 2.51
CA GLY A 11 3.43 3.25 2.48
C GLY A 11 2.26 4.19 2.76
N ALA A 12 1.37 4.38 1.77
CA ALA A 12 0.14 5.18 1.89
C ALA A 12 -1.11 4.32 2.14
N GLY A 13 -0.95 3.19 2.82
CA GLY A 13 -2.06 2.43 3.38
C GLY A 13 -2.75 3.19 4.54
N PRO A 14 -3.75 2.59 5.21
CA PRO A 14 -4.45 3.24 6.33
C PRO A 14 -3.52 3.80 7.40
N ALA A 15 -2.43 3.09 7.71
CA ALA A 15 -1.44 3.51 8.71
C ALA A 15 -0.65 4.74 8.24
N GLY A 16 -0.16 4.74 6.99
CA GLY A 16 0.58 5.88 6.44
C GLY A 16 -0.28 7.12 6.27
N LEU A 17 -1.52 6.97 5.82
CA LEU A 17 -2.50 8.06 5.77
C LEU A 17 -2.76 8.65 7.15
N ALA A 18 -2.93 7.81 8.17
CA ALA A 18 -3.11 8.25 9.55
C ALA A 18 -1.88 8.99 10.07
N ALA A 19 -0.68 8.47 9.82
CA ALA A 19 0.58 9.09 10.22
C ALA A 19 0.78 10.47 9.56
N ALA A 20 0.54 10.57 8.25
CA ALA A 20 0.65 11.82 7.51
C ALA A 20 -0.33 12.87 8.05
N LEU A 21 -1.60 12.49 8.23
CA LEU A 21 -2.64 13.39 8.74
C LEU A 21 -2.41 13.81 10.20
N ALA A 22 -1.83 12.94 11.02
CA ALA A 22 -1.46 13.28 12.39
C ALA A 22 -0.26 14.22 12.46
N ALA A 23 0.67 14.10 11.54
CA ALA A 23 1.86 14.94 11.49
C ALA A 23 1.61 16.30 10.79
N ALA A 24 0.67 16.38 9.86
CA ALA A 24 0.41 17.57 9.05
C ALA A 24 0.20 18.88 9.87
N PRO A 25 -0.53 18.89 11.03
CA PRO A 25 -0.71 20.09 11.83
C PRO A 25 0.59 20.69 12.41
N SER A 26 1.69 19.93 12.42
CA SER A 26 2.99 20.44 12.87
C SER A 26 3.63 21.44 11.92
N GLY A 27 3.14 21.58 10.69
CA GLY A 27 3.76 22.40 9.65
C GLY A 27 5.05 21.80 9.06
N ALA A 28 5.50 20.63 9.52
CA ALA A 28 6.68 19.93 8.98
C ALA A 28 6.47 19.56 7.51
N ARG A 29 7.54 19.58 6.71
CA ARG A 29 7.51 19.06 5.34
C ARG A 29 7.49 17.54 5.36
N ILE A 30 6.44 16.97 4.82
CA ILE A 30 6.17 15.54 4.86
C ILE A 30 6.16 14.97 3.45
N ALA A 31 6.94 13.90 3.22
CA ALA A 31 6.81 13.06 2.04
C ALA A 31 6.05 11.78 2.39
N LEU A 32 5.07 11.42 1.60
CA LEU A 32 4.34 10.15 1.68
C LEU A 32 4.56 9.39 0.38
N VAL A 33 5.25 8.25 0.44
CA VAL A 33 5.67 7.45 -0.72
C VAL A 33 4.90 6.14 -0.74
N ASP A 34 4.34 5.75 -1.89
CA ASP A 34 3.66 4.47 -2.07
C ASP A 34 3.87 3.92 -3.49
N ASP A 35 4.10 2.63 -3.62
CA ASP A 35 4.28 1.97 -4.91
C ASP A 35 2.96 1.73 -5.66
N ASN A 36 1.82 1.91 -5.00
CA ASN A 36 0.52 1.89 -5.65
C ASN A 36 0.17 3.25 -6.25
N PRO A 37 -0.61 3.27 -7.35
CA PRO A 37 -1.03 4.52 -7.99
C PRO A 37 -2.04 5.33 -7.16
N ALA A 38 -2.68 4.72 -6.18
CA ALA A 38 -3.64 5.37 -5.30
C ALA A 38 -3.39 5.01 -3.83
N ALA A 39 -3.50 6.01 -2.95
CA ALA A 39 -3.38 5.79 -1.52
C ALA A 39 -4.50 4.87 -1.00
N GLY A 40 -4.18 4.01 -0.03
CA GLY A 40 -5.12 3.04 0.56
C GLY A 40 -4.48 1.69 0.82
N GLY A 41 -3.38 1.37 0.16
CA GLY A 41 -2.67 0.11 0.28
C GLY A 41 -3.56 -1.09 -0.06
N GLN A 42 -3.32 -2.24 0.55
CA GLN A 42 -4.12 -3.45 0.31
C GLN A 42 -5.51 -3.38 0.92
N ILE A 43 -5.64 -2.71 2.08
CA ILE A 43 -6.92 -2.64 2.82
C ILE A 43 -7.95 -1.82 2.04
N TRP A 44 -7.54 -0.63 1.55
CA TRP A 44 -8.38 0.28 0.77
C TRP A 44 -7.91 0.35 -0.69
N ARG A 45 -7.57 -0.80 -1.25
CA ARG A 45 -7.17 -0.91 -2.67
C ARG A 45 -8.32 -0.49 -3.57
N ASP A 46 -8.03 0.45 -4.47
CA ASP A 46 -8.96 0.83 -5.53
C ASP A 46 -9.09 -0.27 -6.59
N GLY A 47 -10.23 -0.27 -7.24
CA GLY A 47 -10.52 -1.17 -8.34
C GLY A 47 -11.99 -1.12 -8.72
N PRO A 48 -12.37 -1.66 -9.87
CA PRO A 48 -13.74 -1.59 -10.38
C PRO A 48 -14.76 -2.33 -9.51
N ARG A 49 -14.30 -3.20 -8.62
CA ARG A 49 -15.14 -3.93 -7.64
C ARG A 49 -14.80 -3.58 -6.19
N ALA A 50 -14.02 -2.54 -5.97
CA ALA A 50 -13.69 -2.11 -4.64
C ALA A 50 -14.83 -1.29 -4.02
N ASN A 51 -15.33 -1.74 -2.89
CA ASN A 51 -16.25 -0.95 -2.06
C ASN A 51 -15.45 -0.34 -0.91
N LEU A 52 -15.03 0.91 -1.08
CA LEU A 52 -14.23 1.60 -0.08
C LEU A 52 -15.13 2.18 1.02
N PRO A 53 -14.75 2.01 2.30
CA PRO A 53 -15.50 2.61 3.38
C PRO A 53 -15.41 4.15 3.33
N PRO A 54 -16.44 4.87 3.83
CA PRO A 54 -16.45 6.34 3.86
C PRO A 54 -15.19 6.95 4.47
N ARG A 55 -14.61 6.29 5.48
CA ARG A 55 -13.38 6.70 6.13
C ARG A 55 -12.19 6.76 5.16
N ALA A 56 -12.10 5.85 4.20
CA ALA A 56 -11.03 5.85 3.20
C ALA A 56 -11.09 7.11 2.33
N HIS A 57 -12.28 7.43 1.82
CA HIS A 57 -12.52 8.65 1.03
C HIS A 57 -12.22 9.91 1.84
N GLN A 58 -12.71 9.97 3.08
CA GLN A 58 -12.47 11.10 3.97
C GLN A 58 -10.99 11.33 4.22
N MET A 59 -10.22 10.27 4.50
CA MET A 59 -8.79 10.40 4.77
C MET A 59 -8.02 10.86 3.52
N ARG A 60 -8.36 10.35 2.34
CA ARG A 60 -7.78 10.79 1.06
C ARG A 60 -8.07 12.28 0.79
N GLN A 61 -9.32 12.70 0.97
CA GLN A 61 -9.69 14.11 0.81
C GLN A 61 -8.95 15.02 1.79
N ARG A 62 -8.85 14.62 3.06
CA ARG A 62 -8.09 15.37 4.06
C ARG A 62 -6.61 15.45 3.72
N LEU A 63 -6.02 14.37 3.19
CA LEU A 63 -4.62 14.37 2.74
C LEU A 63 -4.41 15.36 1.61
N ALA A 64 -5.28 15.37 0.61
CA ALA A 64 -5.20 16.26 -0.54
C ALA A 64 -5.29 17.75 -0.16
N GLY A 65 -5.91 18.06 0.99
CA GLY A 65 -5.98 19.41 1.53
C GLY A 65 -4.77 19.85 2.35
N GLN A 66 -3.73 19.00 2.52
CA GLN A 66 -2.55 19.35 3.32
C GLN A 66 -1.43 19.90 2.42
N ALA A 67 -1.20 21.20 2.44
CA ALA A 67 -0.18 21.86 1.61
C ALA A 67 1.27 21.44 1.95
N ASN A 68 1.52 20.96 3.16
CA ASN A 68 2.82 20.54 3.65
C ASN A 68 3.06 19.02 3.52
N VAL A 69 2.14 18.28 2.91
CA VAL A 69 2.28 16.84 2.62
C VAL A 69 2.37 16.62 1.12
N GLU A 70 3.51 16.16 0.67
CA GLU A 70 3.75 15.78 -0.72
C GLU A 70 3.56 14.27 -0.87
N HIS A 71 2.60 13.86 -1.69
CA HIS A 71 2.32 12.45 -1.96
C HIS A 71 2.98 12.03 -3.27
N PHE A 72 3.76 10.95 -3.21
CA PHE A 72 4.44 10.31 -4.33
C PHE A 72 3.79 8.94 -4.60
N PRO A 73 2.73 8.89 -5.41
CA PRO A 73 2.11 7.64 -5.83
C PRO A 73 2.99 6.93 -6.87
N ALA A 74 2.75 5.64 -7.10
CA ALA A 74 3.48 4.79 -8.04
C ALA A 74 5.01 4.91 -7.88
N THR A 75 5.47 5.18 -6.66
CA THR A 75 6.87 5.43 -6.31
C THR A 75 7.32 4.41 -5.28
N ARG A 76 8.40 3.69 -5.57
CA ARG A 76 8.96 2.68 -4.67
C ARG A 76 10.32 3.09 -4.11
N VAL A 77 10.62 2.58 -2.95
CA VAL A 77 11.96 2.65 -2.37
C VAL A 77 12.80 1.53 -2.98
N VAL A 78 13.89 1.89 -3.63
CA VAL A 78 14.80 0.94 -4.29
C VAL A 78 15.97 0.58 -3.41
N ALA A 79 16.52 1.57 -2.68
CA ALA A 79 17.68 1.37 -1.83
C ALA A 79 17.78 2.41 -0.72
N CYS A 80 18.54 2.08 0.31
CA CYS A 80 18.99 3.03 1.31
C CYS A 80 20.30 3.69 0.86
N GLY A 81 20.35 5.01 0.93
CA GLY A 81 21.56 5.79 0.69
C GLY A 81 22.27 6.18 1.99
N PRO A 82 23.47 6.74 1.92
CA PRO A 82 24.17 7.27 3.09
C PRO A 82 23.46 8.51 3.65
N GLY A 83 23.62 8.77 4.94
CA GLY A 83 23.18 10.02 5.56
C GLY A 83 21.67 10.24 5.59
N ARG A 84 20.89 9.24 5.93
CA ARG A 84 19.42 9.31 5.99
C ARG A 84 18.80 9.69 4.64
N ARG A 85 19.16 8.96 3.59
CA ARG A 85 18.61 9.10 2.26
C ARG A 85 17.99 7.79 1.79
N LEU A 86 16.94 7.88 1.00
CA LEU A 86 16.38 6.77 0.24
C LEU A 86 16.50 7.08 -1.26
N LEU A 87 16.81 6.05 -2.04
CA LEU A 87 16.66 6.07 -3.49
C LEU A 87 15.23 5.67 -3.81
N LEU A 88 14.52 6.57 -4.47
CA LEU A 88 13.16 6.38 -4.94
C LEU A 88 13.17 6.22 -6.45
N GLU A 89 12.18 5.51 -6.97
CA GLU A 89 11.96 5.30 -8.39
C GLU A 89 10.46 5.35 -8.69
N ASP A 90 10.09 6.09 -9.71
CA ASP A 90 8.80 6.07 -10.37
C ASP A 90 8.96 5.61 -11.83
N PRO A 91 7.91 5.46 -12.65
CA PRO A 91 8.02 5.04 -14.05
C PRO A 91 8.86 5.96 -14.94
N GLN A 92 9.15 7.18 -14.52
CA GLN A 92 9.87 8.19 -15.32
C GLN A 92 11.30 8.42 -14.88
N ARG A 93 11.58 8.26 -13.58
CA ARG A 93 12.90 8.62 -13.03
C ARG A 93 13.25 7.89 -11.74
N GLY A 94 14.54 7.91 -11.40
CA GLY A 94 15.06 7.62 -10.08
C GLY A 94 15.67 8.86 -9.44
N TRP A 95 15.46 9.07 -8.15
CA TRP A 95 16.05 10.20 -7.41
C TRP A 95 16.27 9.86 -5.94
N GLN A 96 17.10 10.64 -5.27
CA GLN A 96 17.34 10.51 -3.84
C GLN A 96 16.53 11.54 -3.06
N VAL A 97 16.02 11.10 -1.92
CA VAL A 97 15.29 11.94 -0.96
C VAL A 97 15.97 11.85 0.41
N GLY A 98 16.30 13.01 0.99
CA GLY A 98 16.77 13.14 2.35
C GLY A 98 15.62 13.29 3.34
N TYR A 99 15.80 12.80 4.58
CA TYR A 99 14.80 12.91 5.64
C TYR A 99 15.43 13.09 7.02
N ARG A 100 14.71 13.73 7.92
CA ARG A 100 15.09 13.82 9.34
C ARG A 100 14.56 12.62 10.14
N ARG A 101 13.32 12.23 9.89
CA ARG A 101 12.63 11.09 10.50
C ARG A 101 12.00 10.23 9.45
N LEU A 102 11.96 8.92 9.70
CA LEU A 102 11.36 7.92 8.82
C LEU A 102 10.29 7.15 9.60
N VAL A 103 9.13 7.00 8.97
CA VAL A 103 8.05 6.12 9.43
C VAL A 103 7.78 5.06 8.37
N LEU A 104 7.85 3.80 8.76
CA LEU A 104 7.58 2.67 7.88
C LEU A 104 6.15 2.18 8.10
N CYS A 105 5.30 2.35 7.09
CA CYS A 105 3.91 1.93 7.03
C CYS A 105 3.66 0.95 5.88
N THR A 106 4.64 0.11 5.60
CA THR A 106 4.70 -0.78 4.42
C THR A 106 3.69 -1.92 4.46
N GLY A 107 2.99 -2.10 5.57
CA GLY A 107 2.04 -3.20 5.77
C GLY A 107 2.75 -4.55 5.89
N ALA A 108 2.06 -5.59 5.45
CA ALA A 108 2.56 -6.96 5.46
C ALA A 108 2.43 -7.59 4.08
N ARG A 109 3.30 -8.52 3.77
CA ARG A 109 3.21 -9.43 2.63
C ARG A 109 2.92 -10.83 3.12
N GLU A 110 2.19 -11.59 2.32
CA GLU A 110 1.98 -13.00 2.61
C GLU A 110 3.30 -13.76 2.51
N LEU A 111 3.52 -14.64 3.48
CA LEU A 111 4.55 -15.66 3.39
C LEU A 111 3.98 -16.83 2.60
N LEU A 112 4.38 -16.95 1.33
CA LEU A 112 4.00 -18.09 0.49
C LEU A 112 4.94 -19.25 0.82
N LEU A 113 4.42 -20.26 1.49
CA LEU A 113 5.14 -21.50 1.73
C LEU A 113 4.96 -22.44 0.54
N PRO A 114 6.06 -22.97 -0.03
CA PRO A 114 5.97 -23.88 -1.15
C PRO A 114 5.32 -25.21 -0.73
N PHE A 115 4.38 -25.68 -1.55
CA PHE A 115 3.76 -27.01 -1.46
C PHE A 115 3.62 -27.59 -2.86
N PRO A 116 3.45 -28.91 -3.05
CA PRO A 116 3.28 -29.47 -4.37
C PRO A 116 2.12 -28.82 -5.13
N GLY A 117 2.42 -28.21 -6.30
CA GLY A 117 1.44 -27.49 -7.11
C GLY A 117 1.24 -26.01 -6.80
N TRP A 118 1.97 -25.41 -5.87
CA TRP A 118 1.81 -23.98 -5.51
C TRP A 118 2.07 -22.98 -6.66
N THR A 119 2.74 -23.44 -7.73
CA THR A 119 3.01 -22.63 -8.94
C THR A 119 2.01 -22.89 -10.07
N LEU A 120 1.00 -23.75 -9.88
CA LEU A 120 0.01 -24.02 -10.91
C LEU A 120 -0.89 -22.79 -11.17
N PRO A 121 -1.38 -22.62 -12.40
CA PRO A 121 -2.36 -21.61 -12.70
C PRO A 121 -3.59 -21.71 -11.78
N GLY A 122 -4.05 -20.58 -11.25
CA GLY A 122 -5.16 -20.52 -10.31
C GLY A 122 -4.79 -20.71 -8.84
N VAL A 123 -3.53 -21.05 -8.53
CA VAL A 123 -3.03 -21.07 -7.14
C VAL A 123 -2.46 -19.71 -6.79
N THR A 124 -2.95 -19.11 -5.71
CA THR A 124 -2.53 -17.78 -5.26
C THR A 124 -2.61 -17.67 -3.73
N GLY A 125 -1.88 -16.75 -3.16
CA GLY A 125 -2.08 -16.37 -1.75
C GLY A 125 -3.44 -15.69 -1.53
N ALA A 126 -3.95 -15.74 -0.32
CA ALA A 126 -5.26 -15.18 0.04
C ALA A 126 -5.34 -13.66 -0.23
N GLY A 127 -4.31 -12.90 0.12
CA GLY A 127 -4.24 -11.45 -0.19
C GLY A 127 -4.07 -11.18 -1.67
N GLY A 128 -3.37 -12.04 -2.40
CA GLY A 128 -3.28 -12.01 -3.85
C GLY A 128 -4.66 -12.16 -4.51
N LEU A 129 -5.45 -13.15 -4.07
CA LEU A 129 -6.83 -13.33 -4.54
C LEU A 129 -7.70 -12.09 -4.25
N GLN A 130 -7.63 -11.55 -3.04
CA GLN A 130 -8.38 -10.35 -2.68
C GLN A 130 -7.99 -9.14 -3.57
N ALA A 131 -6.70 -8.97 -3.85
CA ALA A 131 -6.23 -7.91 -4.73
C ALA A 131 -6.74 -8.07 -6.16
N LEU A 132 -6.71 -9.29 -6.69
CA LEU A 132 -7.21 -9.62 -8.02
C LEU A 132 -8.73 -9.42 -8.12
N ALA A 133 -9.48 -9.85 -7.10
CA ALA A 133 -10.93 -9.68 -7.05
C ALA A 133 -11.32 -8.19 -7.03
N LYS A 134 -10.68 -7.37 -6.19
CA LYS A 134 -10.86 -5.90 -6.20
C LYS A 134 -10.46 -5.29 -7.54
N GLY A 135 -9.42 -5.82 -8.18
CA GLY A 135 -8.98 -5.44 -9.52
C GLY A 135 -9.91 -5.85 -10.65
N GLY A 136 -11.00 -6.57 -10.36
CA GLY A 136 -12.02 -6.94 -11.35
C GLY A 136 -11.99 -8.41 -11.82
N LEU A 137 -11.11 -9.27 -11.25
CA LEU A 137 -11.15 -10.69 -11.57
C LEU A 137 -12.54 -11.25 -11.27
N PRO A 138 -13.23 -11.86 -12.26
CA PRO A 138 -14.54 -12.44 -12.03
C PRO A 138 -14.40 -13.75 -11.23
N LEU A 139 -15.03 -13.78 -10.05
CA LEU A 139 -15.08 -14.99 -9.20
C LEU A 139 -16.44 -15.69 -9.27
N ALA A 140 -17.45 -15.04 -9.81
CA ALA A 140 -18.79 -15.61 -9.92
C ALA A 140 -18.77 -16.92 -10.74
N GLY A 141 -19.36 -17.97 -10.20
CA GLY A 141 -19.40 -19.31 -10.82
C GLY A 141 -18.09 -20.11 -10.70
N GLN A 142 -17.06 -19.56 -10.08
CA GLN A 142 -15.82 -20.27 -9.82
C GLN A 142 -15.93 -21.11 -8.53
N ARG A 143 -15.36 -22.30 -8.54
CA ARG A 143 -15.18 -23.09 -7.32
C ARG A 143 -13.83 -22.76 -6.71
N LEU A 144 -13.85 -22.16 -5.52
CA LEU A 144 -12.65 -21.77 -4.79
C LEU A 144 -12.39 -22.73 -3.64
N VAL A 145 -11.13 -23.14 -3.49
CA VAL A 145 -10.67 -23.90 -2.33
C VAL A 145 -9.74 -22.98 -1.53
N VAL A 146 -10.07 -22.74 -0.27
CA VAL A 146 -9.25 -21.95 0.64
C VAL A 146 -8.60 -22.87 1.63
N ALA A 147 -7.28 -22.93 1.67
CA ALA A 147 -6.52 -23.83 2.53
C ALA A 147 -5.42 -23.06 3.27
N GLY A 148 -5.13 -23.48 4.50
CA GLY A 148 -4.09 -22.90 5.35
C GLY A 148 -4.48 -22.89 6.82
N SER A 149 -3.90 -21.97 7.61
CA SER A 149 -4.18 -21.79 9.03
C SER A 149 -4.33 -20.31 9.37
N GLY A 150 -5.14 -20.04 10.40
CA GLY A 150 -5.29 -18.68 10.93
C GLY A 150 -6.58 -17.96 10.50
N PRO A 151 -6.90 -16.83 11.16
CA PRO A 151 -8.20 -16.16 11.02
C PRO A 151 -8.41 -15.51 9.64
N LEU A 152 -7.34 -15.25 8.89
CA LEU A 152 -7.43 -14.67 7.54
C LEU A 152 -8.16 -15.60 6.55
N LEU A 153 -8.16 -16.90 6.77
CA LEU A 153 -8.91 -17.86 5.94
C LEU A 153 -10.39 -17.55 5.89
N LEU A 154 -11.00 -17.27 7.05
CA LEU A 154 -12.42 -16.94 7.14
C LEU A 154 -12.74 -15.64 6.38
N ALA A 155 -11.90 -14.61 6.56
CA ALA A 155 -12.06 -13.35 5.85
C ALA A 155 -11.89 -13.50 4.33
N SER A 156 -10.96 -14.36 3.90
CA SER A 156 -10.71 -14.62 2.48
C SER A 156 -11.86 -15.40 1.85
N ALA A 157 -12.40 -16.42 2.55
CA ALA A 157 -13.55 -17.17 2.08
C ALA A 157 -14.80 -16.26 1.96
N ALA A 158 -15.06 -15.44 2.99
CA ALA A 158 -16.19 -14.50 2.97
C ALA A 158 -16.06 -13.40 1.87
N SER A 159 -14.83 -13.03 1.50
CA SER A 159 -14.60 -12.03 0.44
C SER A 159 -14.74 -12.62 -0.97
N ALA A 160 -14.76 -13.93 -1.09
CA ALA A 160 -14.82 -14.66 -2.35
C ALA A 160 -16.20 -15.27 -2.66
N SER A 161 -17.13 -15.22 -1.70
CA SER A 161 -18.53 -15.58 -1.81
C SER A 161 -19.36 -14.39 -2.27
#